data_a665073fd77b8e9c805b323b3058e365
#
_entry.id   a665073fd77b8e9c805b323b3058e365
#
_cell.length_a   1.000
_cell.length_b   1.000
_cell.length_c   1.000
_cell.angle_alpha   90.00
_cell.angle_beta   90.00
_cell.angle_gamma   90.00
#
_symmetry.space_group_name_H-M   'P 1'
#
loop_
_entity.id
_entity.type
_entity.pdbx_description
1 polymer ?
#
loop_
_entity_poly.entity_id
_entity_poly.type
_entity_poly.pdbx_seq_one_letter_code
_entity_poly.pdbx_strand_id
1 'polypeptide(L)'
;RVHAQGKKRRRTNLPFVLVWTTIVVAISVVLSVGLLAIGKDMYAVDKDTTEKIINVPENATTDQIAQMLYEEDIIRIPRMYRLVSKLNGSDGKYVAGEHVVSASMSYETLTSTLTKPVKAETVRVTFPEGITMLDAAKLLEENKVCEASRFIYFFNIADYNYDIFKKMPKSSDLKFYQHEGYLFPDTYEFYVGMDPELVCQKIFMRTNEIISEGKLEDLDMTYSERMEELDISLDELMTLASMIQREASSVSSMKLVSSVFWNRLNDAETFPRLQSDPTSKYVEDVIKPNISVANDAIYEAYDTYKCIGLPAGAICNPGRDAIEAALDLSLIHI
;
A
#
# COMPACT_ATOMS: atom_id res chain seq x y z
N ARG A 1 -54.47 -57.58 -31.44
CA ARG A 1 -53.92 -56.40 -32.16
C ARG A 1 -53.35 -55.46 -31.09
N VAL A 2 -52.01 -55.45 -30.96
CA VAL A 2 -51.24 -54.59 -30.05
C VAL A 2 -50.93 -53.29 -30.81
N HIS A 3 -51.43 -52.13 -30.32
CA HIS A 3 -51.08 -50.83 -30.86
C HIS A 3 -49.76 -50.39 -30.22
N ALA A 4 -48.71 -50.31 -31.05
CA ALA A 4 -47.44 -49.70 -30.66
C ALA A 4 -47.60 -48.20 -30.75
N GLN A 5 -47.54 -47.47 -29.61
CA GLN A 5 -47.42 -46.03 -29.54
C GLN A 5 -46.01 -45.61 -29.89
N GLY A 6 -45.80 -44.99 -31.02
CA GLY A 6 -44.54 -44.40 -31.45
C GLY A 6 -44.20 -43.17 -30.61
N LYS A 7 -43.10 -43.24 -29.84
CA LYS A 7 -42.49 -42.08 -29.17
C LYS A 7 -42.04 -41.06 -30.22
N LYS A 8 -42.76 -39.92 -30.32
CA LYS A 8 -42.29 -38.75 -31.08
C LYS A 8 -40.95 -38.25 -30.47
N ARG A 9 -39.84 -38.49 -31.16
CA ARG A 9 -38.56 -37.81 -30.87
C ARG A 9 -38.77 -36.30 -31.08
N ARG A 10 -38.70 -35.50 -29.98
CA ARG A 10 -38.59 -34.06 -30.08
C ARG A 10 -37.26 -33.74 -30.81
N ARG A 11 -37.38 -33.22 -32.05
CA ARG A 11 -36.26 -32.61 -32.75
C ARG A 11 -35.86 -31.36 -31.96
N THR A 12 -34.78 -31.43 -31.24
CA THR A 12 -34.12 -30.26 -30.65
C THR A 12 -33.61 -29.43 -31.85
N ASN A 13 -34.08 -28.19 -31.97
CA ASN A 13 -33.54 -27.26 -32.98
C ASN A 13 -32.17 -26.84 -32.58
N LEU A 14 -31.17 -27.69 -32.80
CA LEU A 14 -29.75 -27.48 -32.45
C LEU A 14 -29.20 -26.09 -32.85
N PRO A 15 -29.52 -25.57 -34.08
CA PRO A 15 -29.06 -24.22 -34.46
C PRO A 15 -29.74 -23.12 -33.61
N PHE A 16 -30.96 -23.28 -33.19
CA PHE A 16 -31.65 -22.32 -32.34
C PHE A 16 -31.04 -22.28 -30.92
N VAL A 17 -30.71 -23.43 -30.35
CA VAL A 17 -30.04 -23.52 -29.01
C VAL A 17 -28.66 -22.90 -29.09
N LEU A 18 -27.88 -23.15 -30.15
CA LEU A 18 -26.53 -22.55 -30.33
C LEU A 18 -26.65 -21.02 -30.43
N VAL A 19 -27.57 -20.48 -31.21
CA VAL A 19 -27.75 -19.02 -31.31
C VAL A 19 -28.11 -18.41 -29.95
N TRP A 20 -29.03 -19.02 -29.21
CA TRP A 20 -29.44 -18.53 -27.88
C TRP A 20 -28.30 -18.61 -26.87
N THR A 21 -27.50 -19.70 -26.84
CA THR A 21 -26.34 -19.80 -25.95
C THR A 21 -25.27 -18.76 -26.28
N THR A 22 -25.02 -18.50 -27.56
CA THR A 22 -24.06 -17.45 -27.98
C THR A 22 -24.52 -16.06 -27.52
N ILE A 23 -25.85 -15.75 -27.66
CA ILE A 23 -26.41 -14.48 -27.20
C ILE A 23 -26.25 -14.35 -25.67
N VAL A 24 -26.61 -15.39 -24.91
CA VAL A 24 -26.49 -15.37 -23.45
C VAL A 24 -25.03 -15.17 -23.02
N VAL A 25 -24.08 -15.88 -23.65
CA VAL A 25 -22.64 -15.70 -23.36
C VAL A 25 -22.19 -14.28 -23.70
N ALA A 26 -22.60 -13.75 -24.86
CA ALA A 26 -22.22 -12.37 -25.25
C ALA A 26 -22.76 -11.34 -24.25
N ILE A 27 -24.05 -11.48 -23.83
CA ILE A 27 -24.65 -10.61 -22.82
C ILE A 27 -23.90 -10.75 -21.48
N SER A 28 -23.57 -11.97 -21.06
CA SER A 28 -22.83 -12.20 -19.80
C SER A 28 -21.44 -11.56 -19.81
N VAL A 29 -20.73 -11.64 -20.94
CA VAL A 29 -19.42 -10.97 -21.11
C VAL A 29 -19.57 -9.45 -21.02
N VAL A 30 -20.55 -8.87 -21.73
CA VAL A 30 -20.80 -7.42 -21.68
C VAL A 30 -21.14 -6.95 -20.26
N LEU A 31 -22.00 -7.70 -19.56
CA LEU A 31 -22.34 -7.40 -18.16
C LEU A 31 -21.13 -7.51 -17.24
N SER A 32 -20.31 -8.53 -17.41
CA SER A 32 -19.09 -8.72 -16.59
C SER A 32 -18.08 -7.60 -16.79
N VAL A 33 -17.84 -7.19 -18.05
CA VAL A 33 -16.97 -6.05 -18.36
C VAL A 33 -17.53 -4.75 -17.78
N GLY A 34 -18.84 -4.55 -17.88
CA GLY A 34 -19.52 -3.39 -17.28
C GLY A 34 -19.38 -3.34 -15.76
N LEU A 35 -19.55 -4.47 -15.08
CA LEU A 35 -19.39 -4.56 -13.62
C LEU A 35 -17.94 -4.32 -13.19
N LEU A 36 -16.96 -4.86 -13.93
CA LEU A 36 -15.54 -4.59 -13.69
C LEU A 36 -15.20 -3.11 -13.86
N ALA A 37 -15.73 -2.45 -14.90
CA ALA A 37 -15.51 -1.02 -15.12
C ALA A 37 -16.11 -0.17 -13.98
N ILE A 38 -17.31 -0.54 -13.50
CA ILE A 38 -17.94 0.11 -12.34
C ILE A 38 -17.07 -0.09 -11.09
N GLY A 39 -16.63 -1.32 -10.82
CA GLY A 39 -15.78 -1.63 -9.67
C GLY A 39 -14.45 -0.85 -9.71
N LYS A 40 -13.78 -0.83 -10.85
CA LYS A 40 -12.54 -0.05 -11.03
C LYS A 40 -12.74 1.44 -10.75
N ASP A 41 -13.86 2.00 -11.17
CA ASP A 41 -14.16 3.41 -10.93
C ASP A 41 -14.50 3.69 -9.46
N MET A 42 -15.29 2.81 -8.83
CA MET A 42 -15.70 2.95 -7.42
C MET A 42 -14.53 2.82 -6.44
N TYR A 43 -13.62 1.89 -6.72
CA TYR A 43 -12.44 1.62 -5.88
C TYR A 43 -11.18 2.33 -6.37
N ALA A 44 -11.32 3.24 -7.34
CA ALA A 44 -10.23 4.06 -7.87
C ALA A 44 -9.03 3.26 -8.43
N VAL A 45 -9.26 2.07 -8.98
CA VAL A 45 -8.22 1.20 -9.53
C VAL A 45 -7.65 1.79 -10.82
N ASP A 46 -6.33 1.88 -10.92
CA ASP A 46 -5.58 2.43 -12.07
C ASP A 46 -5.95 3.90 -12.39
N LYS A 47 -6.11 4.75 -11.38
CA LYS A 47 -6.42 6.17 -11.55
C LYS A 47 -5.26 7.07 -11.13
N ASP A 48 -5.28 8.31 -11.64
CA ASP A 48 -4.31 9.36 -11.33
C ASP A 48 -4.38 9.74 -9.84
N THR A 49 -3.20 9.92 -9.24
CA THR A 49 -3.02 10.28 -7.83
C THR A 49 -2.89 11.79 -7.62
N THR A 50 -2.91 12.59 -8.68
CA THR A 50 -2.80 14.04 -8.60
C THR A 50 -3.94 14.62 -7.76
N GLU A 51 -3.58 15.37 -6.73
CA GLU A 51 -4.55 16.11 -5.91
C GLU A 51 -5.13 17.30 -6.69
N LYS A 52 -6.45 17.46 -6.61
CA LYS A 52 -7.20 18.60 -7.18
C LYS A 52 -8.00 19.28 -6.07
N ILE A 53 -8.09 20.61 -6.14
CA ILE A 53 -8.94 21.38 -5.25
C ILE A 53 -10.29 21.60 -5.96
N ILE A 54 -11.37 21.13 -5.34
CA ILE A 54 -12.73 21.40 -5.79
C ILE A 54 -13.43 22.32 -4.79
N ASN A 55 -14.15 23.31 -5.31
CA ASN A 55 -14.93 24.24 -4.48
C ASN A 55 -16.40 23.78 -4.44
N VAL A 56 -16.81 23.23 -3.30
CA VAL A 56 -18.18 22.76 -3.05
C VAL A 56 -19.07 23.97 -2.74
N PRO A 57 -20.16 24.23 -3.51
CA PRO A 57 -21.06 25.33 -3.23
C PRO A 57 -21.88 25.11 -1.95
N GLU A 58 -22.40 26.20 -1.38
CA GLU A 58 -23.37 26.10 -0.30
C GLU A 58 -24.62 25.32 -0.75
N ASN A 59 -25.09 24.40 0.10
CA ASN A 59 -26.25 23.55 -0.17
C ASN A 59 -26.13 22.71 -1.45
N ALA A 60 -24.93 22.30 -1.84
CA ALA A 60 -24.71 21.47 -2.99
C ALA A 60 -25.49 20.14 -2.90
N THR A 61 -26.21 19.81 -3.96
CA THR A 61 -26.88 18.53 -4.08
C THR A 61 -25.89 17.43 -4.50
N THR A 62 -26.22 16.17 -4.20
CA THR A 62 -25.42 15.02 -4.64
C THR A 62 -25.27 14.97 -6.17
N ASP A 63 -26.27 15.44 -6.92
CA ASP A 63 -26.19 15.53 -8.38
C ASP A 63 -25.15 16.55 -8.85
N GLN A 64 -25.08 17.71 -8.20
CA GLN A 64 -24.09 18.75 -8.50
C GLN A 64 -22.68 18.26 -8.15
N ILE A 65 -22.50 17.65 -6.98
CA ILE A 65 -21.20 17.08 -6.57
C ILE A 65 -20.76 15.99 -7.56
N ALA A 66 -21.64 15.06 -7.91
CA ALA A 66 -21.31 14.01 -8.86
C ALA A 66 -20.93 14.57 -10.24
N GLN A 67 -21.55 15.65 -10.66
CA GLN A 67 -21.24 16.32 -11.93
C GLN A 67 -19.89 17.03 -11.87
N MET A 68 -19.61 17.77 -10.77
CA MET A 68 -18.32 18.42 -10.55
C MET A 68 -17.16 17.43 -10.54
N LEU A 69 -17.30 16.33 -9.78
CA LEU A 69 -16.30 15.27 -9.74
C LEU A 69 -16.06 14.62 -11.11
N TYR A 70 -17.09 14.53 -11.93
CA TYR A 70 -16.99 14.01 -13.30
C TYR A 70 -16.28 15.00 -14.24
N GLU A 71 -16.60 16.28 -14.18
CA GLU A 71 -15.98 17.36 -14.98
C GLU A 71 -14.49 17.52 -14.67
N GLU A 72 -14.10 17.23 -13.44
CA GLU A 72 -12.71 17.24 -12.99
C GLU A 72 -11.97 15.89 -13.20
N ASP A 73 -12.57 14.94 -13.91
CA ASP A 73 -12.01 13.60 -14.17
C ASP A 73 -11.71 12.78 -12.90
N ILE A 74 -12.32 13.12 -11.76
CA ILE A 74 -12.16 12.38 -10.49
C ILE A 74 -12.94 11.06 -10.55
N ILE A 75 -14.17 11.11 -11.06
CA ILE A 75 -15.03 9.94 -11.23
C ILE A 75 -15.44 9.79 -12.70
N ARG A 76 -15.73 8.55 -13.13
CA ARG A 76 -16.19 8.26 -14.49
C ARG A 76 -17.69 7.99 -14.57
N ILE A 77 -18.31 7.53 -13.47
CA ILE A 77 -19.71 7.10 -13.44
C ILE A 77 -20.51 7.85 -12.37
N PRO A 78 -21.00 9.07 -12.66
CA PRO A 78 -21.74 9.91 -11.69
C PRO A 78 -22.95 9.21 -11.07
N ARG A 79 -23.64 8.34 -11.83
CA ARG A 79 -24.81 7.59 -11.32
C ARG A 79 -24.44 6.65 -10.17
N MET A 80 -23.25 6.01 -10.25
CA MET A 80 -22.78 5.12 -9.19
C MET A 80 -22.34 5.90 -7.96
N TYR A 81 -21.66 7.03 -8.14
CA TYR A 81 -21.32 7.93 -7.02
C TYR A 81 -22.57 8.35 -6.23
N ARG A 82 -23.65 8.75 -6.94
CA ARG A 82 -24.94 9.08 -6.30
C ARG A 82 -25.53 7.92 -5.50
N LEU A 83 -25.44 6.71 -6.03
CA LEU A 83 -25.92 5.52 -5.34
C LEU A 83 -25.11 5.27 -4.06
N VAL A 84 -23.79 5.33 -4.14
CA VAL A 84 -22.89 5.16 -2.99
C VAL A 84 -23.15 6.24 -1.93
N SER A 85 -23.26 7.51 -2.34
CA SER A 85 -23.60 8.60 -1.43
C SER A 85 -24.89 8.37 -0.65
N LYS A 86 -25.93 7.85 -1.31
CA LYS A 86 -27.19 7.50 -0.64
C LYS A 86 -27.03 6.33 0.33
N LEU A 87 -26.31 5.29 -0.07
CA LEU A 87 -26.07 4.11 0.77
C LEU A 87 -25.25 4.44 2.03
N ASN A 88 -24.27 5.32 1.89
CA ASN A 88 -23.42 5.78 3.01
C ASN A 88 -24.11 6.87 3.87
N GLY A 89 -25.32 7.29 3.50
CA GLY A 89 -26.03 8.35 4.22
C GLY A 89 -25.39 9.74 4.12
N SER A 90 -24.57 9.96 3.09
CA SER A 90 -23.89 11.23 2.78
C SER A 90 -24.70 12.15 1.88
N ASP A 91 -25.82 11.66 1.34
CA ASP A 91 -26.71 12.41 0.44
C ASP A 91 -27.18 13.74 1.09
N GLY A 92 -26.88 14.86 0.43
CA GLY A 92 -27.21 16.20 0.90
C GLY A 92 -26.47 16.69 2.14
N LYS A 93 -25.38 16.02 2.56
CA LYS A 93 -24.57 16.42 3.73
C LYS A 93 -23.22 17.04 3.36
N TYR A 94 -23.04 17.40 2.09
CA TYR A 94 -21.79 18.00 1.63
C TYR A 94 -21.55 19.36 2.28
N VAL A 95 -20.29 19.59 2.66
CA VAL A 95 -19.88 20.83 3.32
C VAL A 95 -19.29 21.78 2.30
N ALA A 96 -19.79 23.01 2.28
CA ALA A 96 -19.30 24.06 1.36
C ALA A 96 -17.86 24.43 1.66
N GLY A 97 -17.10 24.76 0.59
CA GLY A 97 -15.73 25.24 0.64
C GLY A 97 -14.77 24.44 -0.25
N GLU A 98 -13.48 24.69 -0.10
CA GLU A 98 -12.42 24.05 -0.90
C GLU A 98 -12.05 22.71 -0.29
N HIS A 99 -12.24 21.62 -1.05
CA HIS A 99 -11.85 20.27 -0.66
C HIS A 99 -10.74 19.77 -1.57
N VAL A 100 -9.73 19.14 -0.97
CA VAL A 100 -8.70 18.43 -1.72
C VAL A 100 -9.19 17.01 -2.01
N VAL A 101 -9.23 16.65 -3.28
CA VAL A 101 -9.66 15.32 -3.77
C VAL A 101 -8.71 14.82 -4.84
N SER A 102 -8.69 13.51 -5.05
CA SER A 102 -7.89 12.87 -6.10
C SER A 102 -8.73 11.79 -6.79
N ALA A 103 -8.43 11.51 -8.05
CA ALA A 103 -9.06 10.41 -8.77
C ALA A 103 -8.72 9.04 -8.16
N SER A 104 -7.62 8.93 -7.40
CA SER A 104 -7.25 7.73 -6.65
C SER A 104 -8.08 7.47 -5.40
N MET A 105 -8.99 8.38 -5.02
CA MET A 105 -9.92 8.16 -3.90
C MET A 105 -11.10 7.29 -4.32
N SER A 106 -11.44 6.29 -3.49
CA SER A 106 -12.67 5.52 -3.65
C SER A 106 -13.91 6.43 -3.50
N TYR A 107 -15.06 6.00 -4.01
CA TYR A 107 -16.31 6.77 -3.84
C TYR A 107 -16.69 6.95 -2.37
N GLU A 108 -16.40 5.97 -1.54
CA GLU A 108 -16.60 6.08 -0.10
C GLU A 108 -15.70 7.16 0.52
N THR A 109 -14.43 7.16 0.17
CA THR A 109 -13.47 8.17 0.60
C THR A 109 -13.86 9.57 0.13
N LEU A 110 -14.26 9.72 -1.15
CA LEU A 110 -14.74 10.99 -1.70
C LEU A 110 -15.98 11.51 -0.93
N THR A 111 -16.99 10.65 -0.68
CA THR A 111 -18.17 11.06 0.09
C THR A 111 -17.82 11.45 1.52
N SER A 112 -16.91 10.72 2.17
CA SER A 112 -16.42 11.04 3.51
C SER A 112 -15.67 12.38 3.54
N THR A 113 -14.78 12.62 2.60
CA THR A 113 -14.00 13.86 2.49
C THR A 113 -14.91 15.07 2.28
N LEU A 114 -15.88 14.98 1.37
CA LEU A 114 -16.75 16.09 1.02
C LEU A 114 -17.86 16.40 2.03
N THR A 115 -18.07 15.52 3.01
CA THR A 115 -19.03 15.73 4.10
C THR A 115 -18.37 16.22 5.40
N LYS A 116 -17.05 16.37 5.42
CA LYS A 116 -16.32 16.92 6.57
C LYS A 116 -16.06 18.43 6.41
N PRO A 117 -16.03 19.20 7.50
CA PRO A 117 -15.73 20.64 7.44
C PRO A 117 -14.35 20.93 6.85
N VAL A 118 -14.27 21.88 5.92
CA VAL A 118 -13.06 22.27 5.20
C VAL A 118 -11.99 22.95 6.05
N LYS A 119 -12.32 23.49 7.20
CA LYS A 119 -11.35 23.92 8.22
C LYS A 119 -10.98 22.74 9.13
N ALA A 120 -10.51 21.66 8.53
CA ALA A 120 -9.78 20.68 9.32
C ALA A 120 -8.49 21.36 9.79
N GLU A 121 -8.34 21.46 11.08
CA GLU A 121 -7.08 21.85 11.71
C GLU A 121 -5.99 20.95 11.17
N THR A 122 -4.94 21.54 10.55
CA THR A 122 -3.81 20.75 10.06
C THR A 122 -2.82 20.55 11.20
N VAL A 123 -2.25 19.37 11.25
CA VAL A 123 -1.21 19.00 12.20
C VAL A 123 0.01 18.49 11.47
N ARG A 124 1.20 18.88 11.91
CA ARG A 124 2.46 18.33 11.41
C ARG A 124 2.89 17.18 12.28
N VAL A 125 3.06 16.02 11.68
CA VAL A 125 3.55 14.81 12.33
C VAL A 125 4.89 14.46 11.71
N THR A 126 5.94 14.38 12.54
CA THR A 126 7.26 13.97 12.13
C THR A 126 7.48 12.52 12.51
N PHE A 127 7.71 11.67 11.53
CA PHE A 127 8.15 10.29 11.75
C PHE A 127 9.67 10.26 11.79
N PRO A 128 10.29 9.95 12.93
CA PRO A 128 11.74 9.83 13.02
C PRO A 128 12.23 8.59 12.30
N GLU A 129 13.48 8.63 11.84
CA GLU A 129 14.14 7.47 11.28
C GLU A 129 14.18 6.29 12.25
N GLY A 130 13.94 5.10 11.75
CA GLY A 130 13.87 3.89 12.56
C GLY A 130 12.57 3.71 13.34
N ILE A 131 11.55 4.54 13.11
CA ILE A 131 10.21 4.33 13.69
C ILE A 131 9.60 3.03 13.17
N THR A 132 8.89 2.30 14.04
CA THR A 132 8.08 1.15 13.61
C THR A 132 6.72 1.62 13.09
N MET A 133 6.06 0.82 12.24
CA MET A 133 4.70 1.11 11.80
C MET A 133 3.73 1.24 13.00
N LEU A 134 3.92 0.41 14.03
CA LEU A 134 3.13 0.46 15.25
C LEU A 134 3.28 1.79 15.99
N ASP A 135 4.50 2.30 16.12
CA ASP A 135 4.75 3.57 16.81
C ASP A 135 4.31 4.76 15.94
N ALA A 136 4.44 4.66 14.61
CA ALA A 136 3.88 5.65 13.69
C ALA A 136 2.35 5.72 13.79
N ALA A 137 1.67 4.58 13.91
CA ALA A 137 0.24 4.51 14.12
C ALA A 137 -0.20 5.21 15.43
N LYS A 138 0.52 4.96 16.53
CA LYS A 138 0.28 5.63 17.82
C LYS A 138 0.49 7.15 17.70
N LEU A 139 1.55 7.56 17.00
CA LEU A 139 1.85 8.98 16.81
C LEU A 139 0.75 9.70 15.99
N LEU A 140 0.18 9.03 14.98
CA LEU A 140 -0.97 9.55 14.24
C LEU A 140 -2.21 9.70 15.14
N GLU A 141 -2.49 8.72 15.99
CA GLU A 141 -3.61 8.76 16.93
C GLU A 141 -3.45 9.83 17.99
N GLU A 142 -2.28 9.96 18.60
CA GLU A 142 -1.93 11.00 19.58
C GLU A 142 -2.12 12.42 19.01
N ASN A 143 -1.79 12.60 17.72
CA ASN A 143 -1.99 13.85 17.00
C ASN A 143 -3.41 13.98 16.40
N LYS A 144 -4.34 13.08 16.74
CA LYS A 144 -5.73 13.09 16.29
C LYS A 144 -5.89 13.06 14.76
N VAL A 145 -4.92 12.52 14.05
CA VAL A 145 -4.99 12.34 12.60
C VAL A 145 -6.00 11.24 12.25
N CYS A 146 -5.79 10.04 12.80
CA CYS A 146 -6.70 8.90 12.63
C CYS A 146 -6.46 7.85 13.73
N GLU A 147 -7.35 6.86 13.84
CA GLU A 147 -7.21 5.74 14.76
C GLU A 147 -6.05 4.82 14.34
N ALA A 148 -5.19 4.46 15.31
CA ALA A 148 -4.00 3.62 15.07
C ALA A 148 -4.36 2.28 14.44
N SER A 149 -5.39 1.61 14.92
CA SER A 149 -5.84 0.31 14.41
C SER A 149 -6.29 0.36 12.94
N ARG A 150 -6.98 1.44 12.54
CA ARG A 150 -7.42 1.66 11.17
C ARG A 150 -6.25 1.99 10.25
N PHE A 151 -5.30 2.81 10.71
CA PHE A 151 -4.08 3.09 9.95
C PHE A 151 -3.30 1.79 9.68
N ILE A 152 -3.02 0.99 10.72
CA ILE A 152 -2.31 -0.29 10.58
C ILE A 152 -3.02 -1.19 9.56
N TYR A 153 -4.35 -1.30 9.65
CA TYR A 153 -5.12 -2.12 8.71
C TYR A 153 -4.93 -1.65 7.26
N PHE A 154 -5.22 -0.38 6.96
CA PHE A 154 -5.11 0.15 5.60
C PHE A 154 -3.67 0.15 5.09
N PHE A 155 -2.70 0.47 5.93
CA PHE A 155 -1.29 0.44 5.55
C PHE A 155 -0.84 -0.97 5.17
N ASN A 156 -1.30 -1.97 5.90
CA ASN A 156 -0.90 -3.37 5.71
C ASN A 156 -1.53 -4.03 4.47
N ILE A 157 -2.71 -3.57 4.03
CA ILE A 157 -3.40 -4.08 2.82
C ILE A 157 -3.29 -3.15 1.62
N ALA A 158 -2.50 -2.08 1.71
CA ALA A 158 -2.35 -1.09 0.65
C ALA A 158 -1.92 -1.74 -0.67
N ASP A 159 -2.58 -1.32 -1.75
CA ASP A 159 -2.24 -1.69 -3.12
C ASP A 159 -2.60 -0.51 -4.03
N TYR A 160 -1.68 0.45 -4.13
CA TYR A 160 -1.88 1.66 -4.92
C TYR A 160 -1.12 1.57 -6.24
N ASN A 161 -1.54 2.35 -7.24
CA ASN A 161 -0.87 2.39 -8.55
C ASN A 161 0.42 3.24 -8.51
N TYR A 162 1.32 2.91 -7.60
CA TYR A 162 2.67 3.47 -7.53
C TYR A 162 3.70 2.45 -8.01
N ASP A 163 4.84 2.92 -8.52
CA ASP A 163 5.88 2.02 -9.03
C ASP A 163 6.50 1.14 -7.95
N ILE A 164 6.54 1.60 -6.70
CA ILE A 164 7.00 0.79 -5.57
C ILE A 164 6.15 -0.47 -5.40
N PHE A 165 4.81 -0.40 -5.56
CA PHE A 165 3.93 -1.58 -5.42
C PHE A 165 4.17 -2.63 -6.49
N LYS A 166 4.67 -2.24 -7.69
CA LYS A 166 5.06 -3.19 -8.73
C LYS A 166 6.34 -3.96 -8.37
N LYS A 167 7.19 -3.35 -7.53
CA LYS A 167 8.48 -3.90 -7.07
C LYS A 167 8.37 -4.58 -5.70
N MET A 168 7.28 -4.36 -4.96
CA MET A 168 7.03 -5.00 -3.68
C MET A 168 6.68 -6.48 -3.88
N PRO A 169 7.10 -7.36 -2.97
CA PRO A 169 6.70 -8.77 -3.03
C PRO A 169 5.19 -8.91 -2.80
N LYS A 170 4.63 -10.00 -3.30
CA LYS A 170 3.28 -10.39 -2.87
C LYS A 170 3.29 -10.68 -1.38
N SER A 171 2.11 -10.53 -0.74
CA SER A 171 1.97 -10.82 0.69
C SER A 171 2.58 -12.17 1.08
N SER A 172 3.26 -12.20 2.21
CA SER A 172 3.90 -13.40 2.76
C SER A 172 3.29 -13.73 4.12
N ASP A 173 2.98 -15.00 4.36
CA ASP A 173 2.46 -15.49 5.64
C ASP A 173 3.50 -15.39 6.78
N LEU A 174 4.79 -15.20 6.44
CA LEU A 174 5.87 -15.01 7.41
C LEU A 174 6.09 -13.54 7.78
N LYS A 175 5.56 -12.59 7.01
CA LYS A 175 5.61 -11.17 7.37
C LYS A 175 4.54 -10.83 8.40
N PHE A 176 4.95 -10.25 9.52
CA PHE A 176 4.02 -9.79 10.54
C PHE A 176 3.24 -8.58 10.07
N TYR A 177 3.94 -7.54 9.62
CA TYR A 177 3.38 -6.40 8.88
C TYR A 177 3.89 -6.44 7.44
N GLN A 178 2.97 -6.45 6.47
CA GLN A 178 3.34 -6.61 5.06
C GLN A 178 4.20 -5.44 4.55
N HIS A 179 3.93 -4.22 5.06
CA HIS A 179 4.54 -3.00 4.57
C HIS A 179 5.40 -2.28 5.62
N GLU A 180 5.86 -2.96 6.70
CA GLU A 180 6.92 -2.41 7.55
C GLU A 180 8.14 -2.09 6.69
N GLY A 181 8.76 -0.93 6.91
CA GLY A 181 9.87 -0.44 6.10
C GLY A 181 9.47 0.51 4.97
N TYR A 182 8.20 0.60 4.63
CA TYR A 182 7.71 1.42 3.52
C TYR A 182 7.05 2.74 3.93
N LEU A 183 7.16 3.13 5.19
CA LEU A 183 6.83 4.46 5.69
C LEU A 183 8.10 5.30 5.69
N PHE A 184 8.32 6.12 4.66
CA PHE A 184 9.53 6.96 4.64
C PHE A 184 9.49 8.00 5.78
N PRO A 185 10.53 8.05 6.65
CA PRO A 185 10.63 9.02 7.73
C PRO A 185 10.73 10.45 7.18
N ASP A 186 9.75 11.28 7.51
CA ASP A 186 9.68 12.69 7.08
C ASP A 186 8.68 13.44 7.97
N THR A 187 8.54 14.74 7.77
CA THR A 187 7.49 15.56 8.37
C THR A 187 6.32 15.71 7.42
N TYR A 188 5.20 15.15 7.80
CA TYR A 188 3.96 15.17 7.03
C TYR A 188 2.97 16.16 7.64
N GLU A 189 2.22 16.84 6.78
CA GLU A 189 1.08 17.64 7.18
C GLU A 189 -0.21 16.86 6.93
N PHE A 190 -0.98 16.62 7.98
CA PHE A 190 -2.26 15.90 7.93
C PHE A 190 -3.39 16.77 8.44
N TYR A 191 -4.61 16.44 8.06
CA TYR A 191 -5.80 17.02 8.69
C TYR A 191 -6.18 16.23 9.94
N VAL A 192 -6.64 16.91 10.99
CA VAL A 192 -7.23 16.26 12.15
C VAL A 192 -8.48 15.47 11.71
N GLY A 193 -8.54 14.18 12.04
CA GLY A 193 -9.61 13.29 11.59
C GLY A 193 -9.53 12.89 10.11
N MET A 194 -8.33 12.95 9.51
CA MET A 194 -8.09 12.51 8.14
C MET A 194 -8.44 11.03 7.96
N ASP A 195 -8.95 10.68 6.78
CA ASP A 195 -9.24 9.27 6.48
C ASP A 195 -7.94 8.46 6.47
N PRO A 196 -7.87 7.31 7.17
CA PRO A 196 -6.66 6.50 7.24
C PRO A 196 -6.13 6.04 5.87
N GLU A 197 -7.00 5.80 4.90
CA GLU A 197 -6.60 5.45 3.54
C GLU A 197 -5.83 6.60 2.87
N LEU A 198 -6.28 7.85 3.06
CA LEU A 198 -5.58 9.04 2.54
C LEU A 198 -4.25 9.28 3.27
N VAL A 199 -4.19 9.00 4.57
CA VAL A 199 -2.94 9.05 5.33
C VAL A 199 -1.93 8.06 4.74
N CYS A 200 -2.36 6.82 4.48
CA CYS A 200 -1.53 5.80 3.85
C CYS A 200 -1.07 6.22 2.45
N GLN A 201 -1.98 6.72 1.61
CA GLN A 201 -1.65 7.19 0.26
C GLN A 201 -0.55 8.25 0.29
N LYS A 202 -0.67 9.23 1.18
CA LYS A 202 0.32 10.32 1.31
C LYS A 202 1.69 9.80 1.70
N ILE A 203 1.75 8.83 2.62
CA ILE A 203 3.00 8.21 3.05
C ILE A 203 3.62 7.38 1.92
N PHE A 204 2.84 6.52 1.27
CA PHE A 204 3.33 5.70 0.16
C PHE A 204 3.75 6.53 -1.05
N MET A 205 3.05 7.62 -1.35
CA MET A 205 3.45 8.56 -2.40
C MET A 205 4.86 9.11 -2.11
N ARG A 206 5.12 9.52 -0.88
CA ARG A 206 6.45 10.01 -0.49
C ARG A 206 7.52 8.93 -0.58
N THR A 207 7.23 7.73 -0.14
CA THR A 207 8.15 6.59 -0.27
C THR A 207 8.45 6.29 -1.74
N ASN A 208 7.41 6.31 -2.59
CA ASN A 208 7.57 6.13 -4.03
C ASN A 208 8.48 7.19 -4.66
N GLU A 209 8.29 8.45 -4.31
CA GLU A 209 9.16 9.55 -4.74
C GLU A 209 10.63 9.27 -4.38
N ILE A 210 10.91 8.98 -3.10
CA ILE A 210 12.27 8.75 -2.62
C ILE A 210 12.93 7.55 -3.31
N ILE A 211 12.20 6.46 -3.47
CA ILE A 211 12.77 5.23 -4.08
C ILE A 211 12.92 5.37 -5.59
N SER A 212 11.97 6.02 -6.28
CA SER A 212 11.98 6.14 -7.74
C SER A 212 12.94 7.22 -8.24
N GLU A 213 13.12 8.30 -7.47
CA GLU A 213 13.98 9.43 -7.83
C GLU A 213 15.36 9.38 -7.13
N GLY A 214 15.55 8.42 -6.22
CA GLY A 214 16.76 8.27 -5.43
C GLY A 214 17.98 8.00 -6.30
N LYS A 215 19.09 8.70 -5.99
CA LYS A 215 20.38 8.56 -6.64
C LYS A 215 21.49 8.44 -5.62
N LEU A 216 22.46 7.62 -5.95
CA LEU A 216 23.77 7.55 -5.28
C LEU A 216 24.71 8.52 -6.00
N GLU A 217 24.91 9.70 -5.42
CA GLU A 217 25.71 10.76 -6.07
C GLU A 217 27.14 10.32 -6.34
N ASP A 218 27.74 9.59 -5.41
CA ASP A 218 29.13 9.09 -5.53
C ASP A 218 29.32 8.10 -6.70
N LEU A 219 28.24 7.41 -7.13
CA LEU A 219 28.27 6.42 -8.20
C LEU A 219 27.59 6.91 -9.49
N ASP A 220 26.94 8.07 -9.46
CA ASP A 220 26.07 8.58 -10.53
C ASP A 220 25.02 7.55 -11.02
N MET A 221 24.48 6.78 -10.08
CA MET A 221 23.50 5.71 -10.34
C MET A 221 22.21 5.97 -9.58
N THR A 222 21.09 5.58 -10.16
CA THR A 222 19.80 5.53 -9.45
C THR A 222 19.75 4.32 -8.49
N TYR A 223 18.89 4.41 -7.47
CA TYR A 223 18.66 3.27 -6.58
C TYR A 223 18.20 2.02 -7.36
N SER A 224 17.39 2.18 -8.42
CA SER A 224 16.93 1.07 -9.24
C SER A 224 18.06 0.40 -10.02
N GLU A 225 18.93 1.17 -10.66
CA GLU A 225 20.10 0.63 -11.36
C GLU A 225 21.05 -0.09 -10.41
N ARG A 226 21.23 0.46 -9.20
CA ARG A 226 22.08 -0.17 -8.20
C ARG A 226 21.50 -1.46 -7.64
N MET A 227 20.18 -1.51 -7.41
CA MET A 227 19.50 -2.77 -7.02
C MET A 227 19.65 -3.86 -8.09
N GLU A 228 19.54 -3.50 -9.36
CA GLU A 228 19.73 -4.44 -10.47
C GLU A 228 21.18 -4.95 -10.51
N GLU A 229 22.17 -4.08 -10.31
CA GLU A 229 23.59 -4.48 -10.27
C GLU A 229 23.90 -5.41 -9.09
N LEU A 230 23.24 -5.21 -7.95
CA LEU A 230 23.41 -6.00 -6.74
C LEU A 230 22.54 -7.27 -6.72
N ASP A 231 21.68 -7.45 -7.71
CA ASP A 231 20.69 -8.55 -7.78
C ASP A 231 19.82 -8.66 -6.53
N ILE A 232 19.36 -7.50 -6.01
CA ILE A 232 18.48 -7.43 -4.85
C ILE A 232 17.13 -6.81 -5.20
N SER A 233 16.09 -7.34 -4.58
CA SER A 233 14.75 -6.77 -4.65
C SER A 233 14.61 -5.52 -3.77
N LEU A 234 13.58 -4.71 -4.01
CA LEU A 234 13.25 -3.58 -3.14
C LEU A 234 12.97 -4.02 -1.68
N ASP A 235 12.35 -5.17 -1.50
CA ASP A 235 12.04 -5.70 -0.17
C ASP A 235 13.30 -6.10 0.61
N GLU A 236 14.25 -6.72 -0.06
CA GLU A 236 15.56 -7.05 0.54
C GLU A 236 16.34 -5.77 0.87
N LEU A 237 16.31 -4.76 -0.01
CA LEU A 237 16.90 -3.46 0.26
C LEU A 237 16.30 -2.81 1.52
N MET A 238 14.97 -2.72 1.60
CA MET A 238 14.30 -2.08 2.74
C MET A 238 14.51 -2.88 4.04
N THR A 239 14.55 -4.21 3.94
CA THR A 239 14.85 -5.09 5.07
C THR A 239 16.27 -4.87 5.57
N LEU A 240 17.27 -4.88 4.70
CA LEU A 240 18.67 -4.64 5.05
C LEU A 240 18.87 -3.23 5.62
N ALA A 241 18.31 -2.21 4.96
CA ALA A 241 18.36 -0.83 5.42
C ALA A 241 17.73 -0.66 6.82
N SER A 242 16.63 -1.35 7.12
CA SER A 242 15.99 -1.31 8.43
C SER A 242 16.89 -1.90 9.53
N MET A 243 17.65 -2.95 9.23
CA MET A 243 18.64 -3.53 10.16
C MET A 243 19.79 -2.56 10.39
N ILE A 244 20.35 -1.97 9.33
CA ILE A 244 21.42 -0.97 9.40
C ILE A 244 20.98 0.24 10.23
N GLN A 245 19.76 0.74 10.00
CA GLN A 245 19.18 1.87 10.77
C GLN A 245 19.12 1.59 12.27
N ARG A 246 18.85 0.34 12.65
CA ARG A 246 18.74 -0.04 14.08
C ARG A 246 20.07 -0.37 14.73
N GLU A 247 21.12 -0.64 13.95
CA GLU A 247 22.48 -0.95 14.45
C GLU A 247 23.35 0.30 14.56
N ALA A 248 23.13 1.31 13.73
CA ALA A 248 24.02 2.47 13.65
C ALA A 248 23.26 3.79 13.57
N SER A 249 23.87 4.86 14.08
CA SER A 249 23.29 6.19 14.11
C SER A 249 24.04 7.24 13.28
N SER A 250 25.20 6.90 12.72
CA SER A 250 25.97 7.79 11.84
C SER A 250 26.19 7.15 10.48
N VAL A 251 26.25 7.95 9.41
CA VAL A 251 26.46 7.48 8.03
C VAL A 251 27.70 6.57 7.94
N SER A 252 28.81 6.98 8.53
CA SER A 252 30.05 6.18 8.51
C SER A 252 29.89 4.83 9.22
N SER A 253 29.17 4.78 10.34
CA SER A 253 28.89 3.53 11.04
C SER A 253 27.89 2.67 10.26
N MET A 254 26.91 3.28 9.60
CA MET A 254 25.94 2.58 8.75
C MET A 254 26.64 1.87 7.58
N LYS A 255 27.60 2.54 6.92
CA LYS A 255 28.40 1.92 5.84
C LYS A 255 29.24 0.73 6.35
N LEU A 256 29.81 0.83 7.55
CA LEU A 256 30.55 -0.28 8.17
C LEU A 256 29.63 -1.47 8.51
N VAL A 257 28.48 -1.21 9.10
CA VAL A 257 27.49 -2.24 9.40
C VAL A 257 26.99 -2.90 8.11
N SER A 258 26.69 -2.10 7.08
CA SER A 258 26.31 -2.60 5.77
C SER A 258 27.35 -3.56 5.20
N SER A 259 28.64 -3.20 5.26
CA SER A 259 29.73 -4.06 4.78
C SER A 259 29.78 -5.41 5.52
N VAL A 260 29.53 -5.43 6.82
CA VAL A 260 29.48 -6.67 7.62
C VAL A 260 28.31 -7.56 7.17
N PHE A 261 27.12 -6.98 6.98
CA PHE A 261 25.96 -7.75 6.54
C PHE A 261 26.17 -8.29 5.12
N TRP A 262 26.66 -7.48 4.19
CA TRP A 262 26.95 -7.93 2.83
C TRP A 262 28.02 -9.03 2.79
N ASN A 263 29.10 -8.91 3.58
CA ASN A 263 30.12 -9.94 3.66
C ASN A 263 29.53 -11.28 4.15
N ARG A 264 28.61 -11.24 5.13
CA ARG A 264 27.92 -12.44 5.62
C ARG A 264 26.93 -13.01 4.60
N LEU A 265 26.19 -12.16 3.90
CA LEU A 265 25.26 -12.58 2.84
C LEU A 265 26.00 -13.24 1.66
N ASN A 266 27.16 -12.71 1.30
CA ASN A 266 28.00 -13.23 0.20
C ASN A 266 28.76 -14.51 0.58
N ASP A 267 28.99 -14.77 1.86
CA ASP A 267 29.62 -16.00 2.36
C ASP A 267 28.67 -16.76 3.31
N ALA A 268 27.51 -17.12 2.78
CA ALA A 268 26.45 -17.81 3.51
C ALA A 268 26.85 -19.23 3.98
N GLU A 269 27.91 -19.82 3.42
CA GLU A 269 28.44 -21.10 3.88
C GLU A 269 29.12 -20.96 5.23
N THR A 270 29.93 -19.92 5.40
CA THR A 270 30.62 -19.63 6.67
C THR A 270 29.73 -18.90 7.65
N PHE A 271 28.91 -17.95 7.14
CA PHE A 271 28.06 -17.07 7.94
C PHE A 271 26.58 -17.16 7.53
N PRO A 272 25.91 -18.29 7.78
CA PRO A 272 24.51 -18.49 7.34
C PRO A 272 23.53 -17.54 8.03
N ARG A 273 23.93 -16.88 9.11
CA ARG A 273 23.07 -16.02 9.92
C ARG A 273 23.67 -14.64 10.13
N LEU A 274 22.82 -13.60 10.07
CA LEU A 274 23.28 -12.22 10.21
C LEU A 274 23.52 -11.79 11.66
N GLN A 275 22.87 -12.41 12.63
CA GLN A 275 23.09 -12.22 14.08
C GLN A 275 22.99 -10.75 14.51
N SER A 276 21.89 -10.09 14.17
CA SER A 276 21.58 -8.71 14.52
C SER A 276 20.59 -8.67 15.69
N ASP A 277 21.01 -8.12 16.84
CA ASP A 277 20.19 -8.00 18.05
C ASP A 277 18.86 -7.27 17.83
N PRO A 278 18.79 -6.17 17.03
CA PRO A 278 17.54 -5.49 16.73
C PRO A 278 16.44 -6.37 16.15
N THR A 279 16.79 -7.42 15.41
CA THR A 279 15.79 -8.34 14.84
C THR A 279 15.10 -9.18 15.91
N SER A 280 15.87 -9.75 16.84
CA SER A 280 15.30 -10.45 17.99
C SER A 280 14.48 -9.52 18.89
N LYS A 281 14.96 -8.27 19.05
CA LYS A 281 14.24 -7.25 19.82
C LYS A 281 12.92 -6.87 19.16
N TYR A 282 12.86 -6.76 17.84
CA TYR A 282 11.61 -6.52 17.11
C TYR A 282 10.59 -7.66 17.35
N VAL A 283 11.04 -8.91 17.40
CA VAL A 283 10.20 -10.05 17.77
C VAL A 283 9.60 -9.87 19.16
N GLU A 284 10.42 -9.50 20.15
CA GLU A 284 9.97 -9.37 21.55
C GLU A 284 9.07 -8.15 21.76
N ASP A 285 9.46 -6.99 21.20
CA ASP A 285 8.83 -5.71 21.52
C ASP A 285 7.63 -5.40 20.59
N VAL A 286 7.63 -5.93 19.35
CA VAL A 286 6.61 -5.60 18.35
C VAL A 286 5.75 -6.81 17.99
N ILE A 287 6.34 -7.95 17.62
CA ILE A 287 5.55 -9.08 17.11
C ILE A 287 4.77 -9.76 18.25
N LYS A 288 5.48 -10.23 19.28
CA LYS A 288 4.85 -11.02 20.36
C LYS A 288 3.71 -10.31 21.09
N PRO A 289 3.80 -9.00 21.42
CA PRO A 289 2.70 -8.29 22.06
C PRO A 289 1.47 -8.05 21.18
N ASN A 290 1.64 -8.09 19.85
CA ASN A 290 0.59 -7.70 18.90
C ASN A 290 0.07 -8.87 18.03
N ILE A 291 0.58 -10.06 18.19
CA ILE A 291 0.08 -11.27 17.51
C ILE A 291 -1.02 -11.94 18.34
N SER A 292 -2.17 -12.22 17.70
CA SER A 292 -3.32 -12.81 18.40
C SER A 292 -3.08 -14.27 18.82
N VAL A 293 -2.30 -15.01 18.04
CA VAL A 293 -1.94 -16.41 18.30
C VAL A 293 -0.45 -16.56 18.11
N ALA A 294 0.24 -17.07 19.12
CA ALA A 294 1.68 -17.31 19.05
C ALA A 294 2.05 -18.14 17.81
N ASN A 295 3.08 -17.69 17.07
CA ASN A 295 3.52 -18.31 15.84
C ASN A 295 5.04 -18.36 15.78
N ASP A 296 5.60 -19.51 16.17
CA ASP A 296 7.05 -19.71 16.21
C ASP A 296 7.70 -19.56 14.83
N ALA A 297 7.00 -19.88 13.74
CA ALA A 297 7.52 -19.72 12.39
C ALA A 297 7.77 -18.23 12.05
N ILE A 298 6.88 -17.34 12.45
CA ILE A 298 7.09 -15.88 12.30
C ILE A 298 8.23 -15.41 13.20
N TYR A 299 8.28 -15.84 14.46
CA TYR A 299 9.35 -15.43 15.38
C TYR A 299 10.72 -15.84 14.88
N GLU A 300 10.85 -17.09 14.38
CA GLU A 300 12.11 -17.59 13.83
C GLU A 300 12.47 -16.93 12.50
N ALA A 301 11.48 -16.58 11.68
CA ALA A 301 11.70 -15.91 10.40
C ALA A 301 12.22 -14.47 10.57
N TYR A 302 11.94 -13.81 11.70
CA TYR A 302 12.48 -12.47 11.99
C TYR A 302 13.76 -12.50 12.82
N ASP A 303 14.05 -13.56 13.57
CA ASP A 303 15.22 -13.66 14.44
C ASP A 303 16.46 -14.09 13.63
N THR A 304 17.35 -13.15 13.31
CA THR A 304 18.57 -13.42 12.52
C THR A 304 19.63 -14.27 13.26
N TYR A 305 19.39 -14.65 14.50
CA TYR A 305 20.13 -15.74 15.17
C TYR A 305 19.59 -17.12 14.81
N LYS A 306 18.39 -17.19 14.19
CA LYS A 306 17.72 -18.44 13.82
C LYS A 306 17.54 -18.58 12.32
N CYS A 307 17.01 -17.55 11.62
CA CYS A 307 16.81 -17.59 10.18
C CYS A 307 18.16 -17.52 9.43
N ILE A 308 18.14 -17.99 8.19
CA ILE A 308 19.27 -17.92 7.27
C ILE A 308 19.12 -16.63 6.43
N GLY A 309 20.21 -15.86 6.31
CA GLY A 309 20.19 -14.61 5.53
C GLY A 309 19.36 -13.50 6.18
N LEU A 310 18.64 -12.76 5.35
CA LEU A 310 17.76 -11.67 5.79
C LEU A 310 16.52 -12.19 6.54
N PRO A 311 16.00 -11.41 7.52
CA PRO A 311 14.73 -11.73 8.15
C PRO A 311 13.56 -11.62 7.14
N ALA A 312 12.38 -12.10 7.54
CA ALA A 312 11.19 -12.15 6.67
C ALA A 312 10.73 -10.78 6.15
N GLY A 313 11.16 -9.69 6.77
CA GLY A 313 10.86 -8.32 6.35
C GLY A 313 11.54 -7.29 7.23
N ALA A 314 11.33 -6.02 6.90
CA ALA A 314 11.89 -4.91 7.65
C ALA A 314 11.43 -4.89 9.12
N ILE A 315 12.27 -4.35 10.01
CA ILE A 315 12.04 -4.25 11.45
C ILE A 315 11.80 -2.81 11.93
N CYS A 316 11.87 -1.86 11.03
CA CYS A 316 11.54 -0.45 11.20
C CYS A 316 11.51 0.25 9.85
N ASN A 317 11.19 1.52 9.84
CA ASN A 317 11.18 2.37 8.65
C ASN A 317 12.52 3.11 8.55
N PRO A 318 13.39 2.77 7.58
CA PRO A 318 14.72 3.33 7.46
C PRO A 318 14.71 4.74 6.87
N GLY A 319 15.66 5.57 7.28
CA GLY A 319 15.95 6.84 6.65
C GLY A 319 16.77 6.68 5.36
N ARG A 320 16.97 7.82 4.67
CA ARG A 320 17.75 7.87 3.43
C ARG A 320 19.16 7.33 3.61
N ASP A 321 19.88 7.76 4.67
CA ASP A 321 21.25 7.37 4.93
C ASP A 321 21.41 5.84 5.08
N ALA A 322 20.46 5.18 5.71
CA ALA A 322 20.45 3.74 5.85
C ALA A 322 20.15 3.01 4.53
N ILE A 323 19.27 3.56 3.71
CA ILE A 323 18.96 3.03 2.36
C ILE A 323 20.22 3.15 1.48
N GLU A 324 20.86 4.31 1.46
CA GLU A 324 22.08 4.54 0.69
C GLU A 324 23.24 3.67 1.20
N ALA A 325 23.39 3.52 2.52
CA ALA A 325 24.40 2.63 3.09
C ALA A 325 24.16 1.15 2.70
N ALA A 326 22.91 0.72 2.59
CA ALA A 326 22.58 -0.63 2.12
C ALA A 326 22.95 -0.87 0.64
N LEU A 327 22.98 0.19 -0.16
CA LEU A 327 23.39 0.16 -1.57
C LEU A 327 24.88 0.43 -1.79
N ASP A 328 25.61 0.89 -0.75
CA ASP A 328 27.03 1.23 -0.82
C ASP A 328 27.91 0.04 -0.42
N LEU A 329 28.57 -0.54 -1.41
CA LEU A 329 29.51 -1.66 -1.23
C LEU A 329 30.98 -1.23 -1.17
N SER A 330 31.27 0.06 -1.00
CA SER A 330 32.64 0.59 -1.06
C SER A 330 33.58 0.00 0.01
N LEU A 331 33.02 -0.57 1.09
CA LEU A 331 33.74 -1.14 2.22
C LEU A 331 33.70 -2.68 2.31
N ILE A 332 33.14 -3.38 1.33
CA ILE A 332 33.01 -4.85 1.39
C ILE A 332 34.36 -5.59 1.52
N HIS A 333 35.45 -4.99 1.12
CA HIS A 333 36.77 -5.63 1.15
C HIS A 333 37.62 -5.23 2.38
N ILE A 334 37.02 -4.57 3.37
CA ILE A 334 37.66 -4.28 4.62
C ILE A 334 37.40 -5.38 5.66
#